data_559c3195481849469b165512d3cd3ed4
#
_entry.id   559c3195481849469b165512d3cd3ed4
#
_cell.length_a   1.000
_cell.length_b   1.000
_cell.length_c   1.000
_cell.angle_alpha   90.00
_cell.angle_beta   90.00
_cell.angle_gamma   90.00
#
_symmetry.space_group_name_H-M   'P 1'
#
loop_
_entity.id
_entity.type
_entity.pdbx_description
1 polymer ?
#
loop_
_entity_poly.entity_id
_entity_poly.type
_entity_poly.pdbx_seq_one_letter_code
_entity_poly.pdbx_strand_id
1 'polypeptide(L)'
;MSYFDDVYCGLCKDILENGVQVHNRTGIDTIKIPSAHFHLDVSKEFPILTTKQLFIRQAVTEMLWIYQAQSNDVRWLQERNVHIWDKWEINEDGDWVDENTGNVLKHFDPSFAHTIGTAYGYIVKKYDLMNKLLNSLKNDINVCWLLFNEDL
;
A
#
# COMPACT_ATOMS: atom_id res chain seq x y z
N MET A 1 19.96 -17.56 -1.76
CA MET A 1 19.40 -16.21 -1.55
C MET A 1 19.25 -15.58 -2.92
N SER A 2 18.18 -14.83 -3.14
CA SER A 2 18.00 -14.05 -4.38
C SER A 2 18.92 -12.83 -4.38
N TYR A 3 19.14 -12.21 -5.54
CA TYR A 3 19.86 -10.93 -5.59
C TYR A 3 19.18 -9.86 -4.73
N PHE A 4 17.84 -9.88 -4.66
CA PHE A 4 17.10 -8.95 -3.80
C PHE A 4 17.34 -9.17 -2.31
N ASP A 5 17.53 -10.44 -1.86
CA ASP A 5 17.95 -10.72 -0.48
C ASP A 5 19.29 -10.07 -0.15
N ASP A 6 20.26 -10.14 -1.07
CA ASP A 6 21.60 -9.55 -0.86
C ASP A 6 21.50 -8.01 -0.78
N VAL A 7 20.71 -7.38 -1.65
CA VAL A 7 20.42 -5.93 -1.59
C VAL A 7 19.79 -5.56 -0.26
N TYR A 8 18.75 -6.28 0.16
CA TYR A 8 18.03 -6.01 1.40
C TYR A 8 18.92 -6.17 2.63
N CYS A 9 19.67 -7.27 2.71
CA CYS A 9 20.59 -7.53 3.81
C CYS A 9 21.72 -6.48 3.86
N GLY A 10 22.23 -6.08 2.69
CA GLY A 10 23.22 -5.01 2.58
C GLY A 10 22.71 -3.67 3.10
N LEU A 11 21.47 -3.30 2.75
CA LEU A 11 20.82 -2.08 3.27
C LEU A 11 20.61 -2.15 4.78
N CYS A 12 20.14 -3.28 5.31
CA CYS A 12 19.98 -3.46 6.76
C CYS A 12 21.31 -3.30 7.49
N LYS A 13 22.39 -3.88 6.96
CA LYS A 13 23.73 -3.76 7.52
C LYS A 13 24.20 -2.32 7.51
N ASP A 14 24.06 -1.62 6.39
CA ASP A 14 24.43 -0.19 6.26
C ASP A 14 23.69 0.69 7.26
N ILE A 15 22.37 0.48 7.42
CA ILE A 15 21.55 1.20 8.41
C ILE A 15 22.07 0.95 9.84
N LEU A 16 22.43 -0.30 10.18
CA LEU A 16 22.91 -0.64 11.52
C LEU A 16 24.31 -0.08 11.82
N GLU A 17 25.19 -0.04 10.81
CA GLU A 17 26.59 0.41 10.97
C GLU A 17 26.73 1.93 10.85
N ASN A 18 25.97 2.58 9.97
CA ASN A 18 26.18 3.98 9.59
C ASN A 18 24.95 4.87 9.87
N GLY A 19 23.83 4.29 10.33
CA GLY A 19 22.61 5.03 10.59
C GLY A 19 22.67 5.88 11.85
N VAL A 20 21.86 6.92 11.87
CA VAL A 20 21.66 7.82 13.00
C VAL A 20 20.36 7.46 13.71
N GLN A 21 20.42 7.37 15.04
CA GLN A 21 19.22 7.18 15.86
C GLN A 21 18.34 8.42 15.85
N VAL A 22 17.06 8.24 15.59
CA VAL A 22 16.07 9.33 15.50
C VAL A 22 14.87 9.00 16.35
N HIS A 23 14.54 9.89 17.26
CA HIS A 23 13.32 9.80 18.06
C HIS A 23 12.09 10.11 17.19
N ASN A 24 10.99 9.40 17.43
CA ASN A 24 9.75 9.61 16.71
C ASN A 24 8.52 9.61 17.65
N ARG A 25 7.36 9.97 17.10
CA ARG A 25 6.09 10.10 17.85
C ARG A 25 5.55 8.79 18.46
N THR A 26 6.06 7.64 18.04
CA THR A 26 5.59 6.33 18.54
C THR A 26 6.28 5.91 19.84
N GLY A 27 7.28 6.68 20.30
CA GLY A 27 8.07 6.37 21.50
C GLY A 27 9.12 5.26 21.29
N ILE A 28 9.21 4.70 20.09
CA ILE A 28 10.25 3.72 19.72
C ILE A 28 11.19 4.38 18.71
N ASP A 29 12.45 4.57 19.11
CA ASP A 29 13.45 5.18 18.25
C ASP A 29 13.71 4.35 16.99
N THR A 30 14.08 5.03 15.92
CA THR A 30 14.46 4.41 14.65
C THR A 30 15.89 4.77 14.28
N ILE A 31 16.56 3.86 13.58
CA ILE A 31 17.87 4.12 12.97
C ILE A 31 17.64 4.43 11.50
N LYS A 32 18.21 5.52 11.00
CA LYS A 32 18.01 6.00 9.62
C LYS A 32 19.34 6.37 8.96
N ILE A 33 19.40 6.10 7.66
CA ILE A 33 20.40 6.68 6.74
C ILE A 33 19.68 7.69 5.84
N PRO A 34 20.38 8.72 5.32
CA PRO A 34 19.75 9.80 4.55
C PRO A 34 19.20 9.33 3.20
N SER A 35 19.84 8.36 2.58
CA SER A 35 19.44 7.81 1.29
C SER A 35 20.04 6.43 1.07
N ALA A 36 19.39 5.64 0.24
CA ALA A 36 19.92 4.42 -0.33
C ALA A 36 19.55 4.34 -1.81
N HIS A 37 20.42 3.79 -2.63
CA HIS A 37 20.17 3.61 -4.06
C HIS A 37 20.54 2.18 -4.46
N PHE A 38 19.66 1.52 -5.19
CA PHE A 38 19.89 0.18 -5.75
C PHE A 38 19.18 0.02 -7.08
N HIS A 39 19.65 -0.91 -7.89
CA HIS A 39 19.09 -1.24 -9.19
C HIS A 39 18.64 -2.70 -9.20
N LEU A 40 17.41 -2.95 -9.66
CA LEU A 40 16.85 -4.28 -9.80
C LEU A 40 16.52 -4.55 -11.27
N ASP A 41 17.08 -5.61 -11.82
CA ASP A 41 16.78 -6.07 -13.17
C ASP A 41 15.65 -7.11 -13.12
N VAL A 42 14.42 -6.62 -13.25
CA VAL A 42 13.21 -7.46 -13.20
C VAL A 42 13.07 -8.42 -14.37
N SER A 43 13.92 -8.29 -15.40
CA SER A 43 13.98 -9.27 -16.50
C SER A 43 14.67 -10.57 -16.09
N LYS A 44 15.47 -10.55 -15.03
CA LYS A 44 16.24 -11.69 -14.52
C LYS A 44 15.55 -12.39 -13.37
N GLU A 45 15.04 -11.62 -12.42
CA GLU A 45 14.29 -12.16 -11.28
C GLU A 45 13.26 -11.17 -10.76
N PHE A 46 12.19 -11.69 -10.19
CA PHE A 46 11.22 -10.88 -9.47
C PHE A 46 11.80 -10.50 -8.10
N PRO A 47 11.80 -9.20 -7.70
CA PRO A 47 12.43 -8.73 -6.47
C PRO A 47 11.59 -9.10 -5.23
N ILE A 48 11.69 -10.33 -4.82
CA ILE A 48 10.99 -10.88 -3.66
C ILE A 48 11.99 -11.40 -2.62
N LEU A 49 11.74 -11.07 -1.35
CA LEU A 49 12.55 -11.61 -0.25
C LEU A 49 12.27 -13.10 -0.06
N THR A 50 13.34 -13.88 0.08
CA THR A 50 13.28 -15.29 0.43
C THR A 50 13.81 -15.58 1.84
N THR A 51 14.36 -14.58 2.52
CA THR A 51 14.88 -14.64 3.89
C THR A 51 13.79 -14.71 4.96
N LYS A 52 12.55 -14.41 4.61
CA LYS A 52 11.37 -14.54 5.49
C LYS A 52 10.13 -14.96 4.71
N GLN A 53 9.18 -15.55 5.41
CA GLN A 53 7.87 -15.84 4.81
C GLN A 53 7.12 -14.55 4.49
N LEU A 54 6.72 -14.38 3.23
CA LEU A 54 5.88 -13.28 2.77
C LEU A 54 4.47 -13.79 2.44
N PHE A 55 3.48 -13.00 2.77
CA PHE A 55 2.07 -13.29 2.47
C PHE A 55 1.68 -12.78 1.07
N ILE A 56 2.36 -13.32 0.04
CA ILE A 56 2.23 -12.87 -1.36
C ILE A 56 0.79 -12.93 -1.85
N ARG A 57 0.04 -13.99 -1.46
CA ARG A 57 -1.37 -14.11 -1.85
C ARG A 57 -2.20 -12.92 -1.38
N GLN A 58 -2.03 -12.49 -0.12
CA GLN A 58 -2.73 -11.32 0.41
C GLN A 58 -2.33 -10.04 -0.34
N ALA A 59 -1.02 -9.83 -0.55
CA ALA A 59 -0.52 -8.66 -1.26
C ALA A 59 -1.05 -8.58 -2.71
N VAL A 60 -1.03 -9.70 -3.44
CA VAL A 60 -1.58 -9.75 -4.81
C VAL A 60 -3.09 -9.53 -4.80
N THR A 61 -3.82 -10.13 -3.85
CA THR A 61 -5.28 -9.94 -3.73
C THR A 61 -5.62 -8.48 -3.45
N GLU A 62 -4.86 -7.79 -2.58
CA GLU A 62 -5.02 -6.37 -2.33
C GLU A 62 -4.76 -5.52 -3.58
N MET A 63 -3.71 -5.81 -4.33
CA MET A 63 -3.42 -5.11 -5.60
C MET A 63 -4.56 -5.29 -6.62
N LEU A 64 -5.12 -6.49 -6.72
CA LEU A 64 -6.28 -6.75 -7.58
C LEU A 64 -7.53 -6.00 -7.11
N TRP A 65 -7.73 -5.90 -5.81
CA TRP A 65 -8.82 -5.13 -5.23
C TRP A 65 -8.71 -3.64 -5.57
N ILE A 66 -7.52 -3.05 -5.40
CA ILE A 66 -7.27 -1.62 -5.67
C ILE A 66 -7.39 -1.30 -7.16
N TYR A 67 -6.66 -2.04 -8.01
CA TYR A 67 -6.43 -1.63 -9.40
C TYR A 67 -7.34 -2.32 -10.40
N GLN A 68 -7.70 -3.59 -10.21
CA GLN A 68 -8.57 -4.32 -11.14
C GLN A 68 -10.05 -4.16 -10.75
N ALA A 69 -10.40 -4.44 -9.50
CA ALA A 69 -11.76 -4.27 -9.01
C ALA A 69 -12.11 -2.78 -8.79
N GLN A 70 -11.10 -1.92 -8.64
CA GLN A 70 -11.25 -0.49 -8.36
C GLN A 70 -12.24 -0.26 -7.21
N SER A 71 -12.06 -1.02 -6.14
CA SER A 71 -12.96 -1.08 -5.00
C SER A 71 -12.28 -0.61 -3.72
N ASN A 72 -13.08 -0.07 -2.82
CA ASN A 72 -12.73 0.22 -1.43
C ASN A 72 -13.62 -0.56 -0.45
N ASP A 73 -14.48 -1.47 -0.95
CA ASP A 73 -15.34 -2.34 -0.15
C ASP A 73 -14.51 -3.49 0.44
N VAL A 74 -14.44 -3.53 1.77
CA VAL A 74 -13.61 -4.51 2.51
C VAL A 74 -14.13 -5.93 2.36
N ARG A 75 -15.45 -6.11 2.17
CA ARG A 75 -16.08 -7.42 1.99
C ARG A 75 -15.52 -8.18 0.80
N TRP A 76 -15.10 -7.47 -0.26
CA TRP A 76 -14.43 -8.09 -1.41
C TRP A 76 -13.14 -8.81 -1.02
N LEU A 77 -12.39 -8.26 -0.04
CA LEU A 77 -11.18 -8.89 0.52
C LEU A 77 -11.54 -10.00 1.50
N GLN A 78 -12.51 -9.79 2.38
CA GLN A 78 -12.99 -10.76 3.37
C GLN A 78 -13.47 -12.06 2.71
N GLU A 79 -14.24 -11.98 1.62
CA GLU A 79 -14.67 -13.13 0.81
C GLU A 79 -13.50 -13.96 0.26
N ARG A 80 -12.30 -13.35 0.18
CA ARG A 80 -11.05 -13.98 -0.29
C ARG A 80 -10.10 -14.32 0.84
N ASN A 81 -10.60 -14.27 2.07
CA ASN A 81 -9.85 -14.53 3.30
C ASN A 81 -8.62 -13.61 3.44
N VAL A 82 -8.82 -12.31 3.17
CA VAL A 82 -7.84 -11.24 3.37
C VAL A 82 -8.44 -10.20 4.30
N HIS A 83 -7.86 -10.05 5.50
CA HIS A 83 -8.41 -9.28 6.63
C HIS A 83 -7.55 -8.09 7.05
N ILE A 84 -6.62 -7.68 6.18
CA ILE A 84 -5.64 -6.63 6.50
C ILE A 84 -6.27 -5.24 6.64
N TRP A 85 -7.51 -5.05 6.15
CA TRP A 85 -8.22 -3.78 6.17
C TRP A 85 -9.44 -3.75 7.11
N ASP A 86 -9.78 -4.86 7.78
CA ASP A 86 -11.00 -4.99 8.61
C ASP A 86 -11.12 -3.88 9.65
N LYS A 87 -10.03 -3.52 10.32
CA LYS A 87 -10.03 -2.49 11.36
C LYS A 87 -10.23 -1.04 10.85
N TRP A 88 -10.23 -0.83 9.55
CA TRP A 88 -10.56 0.46 8.93
C TRP A 88 -11.93 0.46 8.27
N GLU A 89 -12.67 -0.64 8.41
CA GLU A 89 -14.02 -0.75 7.88
C GLU A 89 -14.94 0.26 8.58
N ILE A 90 -15.67 1.02 7.77
CA ILE A 90 -16.73 1.92 8.23
C ILE A 90 -17.98 1.07 8.46
N ASN A 91 -18.62 1.17 9.61
CA ASN A 91 -19.81 0.41 9.96
C ASN A 91 -21.07 0.91 9.24
N GLU A 92 -22.22 0.27 9.49
CA GLU A 92 -23.51 0.61 8.86
C GLU A 92 -23.99 2.02 9.17
N ASP A 93 -23.58 2.57 10.33
CA ASP A 93 -23.94 3.93 10.76
C ASP A 93 -23.03 5.01 10.14
N GLY A 94 -22.02 4.61 9.36
CA GLY A 94 -21.03 5.51 8.77
C GLY A 94 -19.86 5.83 9.70
N ASP A 95 -19.64 5.06 10.76
CA ASP A 95 -18.60 5.30 11.74
C ASP A 95 -17.36 4.44 11.51
N TRP A 96 -16.20 5.05 11.52
CA TRP A 96 -14.95 4.36 11.74
C TRP A 96 -14.63 4.33 13.23
N VAL A 97 -14.58 3.15 13.81
CA VAL A 97 -14.46 2.92 15.25
C VAL A 97 -13.10 2.30 15.58
N ASP A 98 -12.47 2.78 16.65
CA ASP A 98 -11.27 2.15 17.20
C ASP A 98 -11.63 0.82 17.86
N GLU A 99 -11.08 -0.28 17.36
CA GLU A 99 -11.38 -1.65 17.84
C GLU A 99 -11.00 -1.91 19.29
N ASN A 100 -10.02 -1.16 19.84
CA ASN A 100 -9.53 -1.35 21.21
C ASN A 100 -10.33 -0.55 22.23
N THR A 101 -10.80 0.65 21.86
CA THR A 101 -11.47 1.57 22.79
C THR A 101 -12.97 1.68 22.55
N GLY A 102 -13.47 1.23 21.39
CA GLY A 102 -14.86 1.42 20.97
C GLY A 102 -15.22 2.88 20.62
N ASN A 103 -14.24 3.79 20.61
CA ASN A 103 -14.51 5.19 20.32
C ASN A 103 -14.64 5.43 18.82
N VAL A 104 -15.58 6.27 18.44
CA VAL A 104 -15.70 6.74 17.05
C VAL A 104 -14.53 7.67 16.74
N LEU A 105 -13.71 7.28 15.79
CA LEU A 105 -12.56 8.05 15.32
C LEU A 105 -12.96 9.08 14.26
N LYS A 106 -13.94 8.72 13.41
CA LYS A 106 -14.42 9.57 12.34
C LYS A 106 -15.80 9.14 11.87
N HIS A 107 -16.66 10.12 11.55
CA HIS A 107 -17.93 9.93 10.88
C HIS A 107 -17.79 10.15 9.37
N PHE A 108 -18.42 9.27 8.60
CA PHE A 108 -18.57 9.35 7.15
C PHE A 108 -20.06 9.34 6.82
N ASP A 109 -20.39 9.65 5.57
CA ASP A 109 -21.73 9.39 5.07
C ASP A 109 -22.00 7.87 5.10
N PRO A 110 -23.21 7.42 5.55
CA PRO A 110 -23.56 5.98 5.62
C PRO A 110 -23.42 5.24 4.27
N SER A 111 -23.39 5.95 3.14
CA SER A 111 -23.11 5.34 1.83
C SER A 111 -21.69 4.75 1.72
N PHE A 112 -20.79 5.09 2.66
CA PHE A 112 -19.47 4.48 2.77
C PHE A 112 -19.43 3.24 3.66
N ALA A 113 -20.58 2.75 4.16
CA ALA A 113 -20.62 1.52 4.95
C ALA A 113 -19.89 0.37 4.25
N HIS A 114 -19.17 -0.44 5.04
CA HIS A 114 -18.35 -1.56 4.58
C HIS A 114 -17.14 -1.19 3.71
N THR A 115 -16.79 0.08 3.65
CA THR A 115 -15.62 0.57 2.90
C THR A 115 -14.56 1.15 3.83
N ILE A 116 -13.39 1.46 3.27
CA ILE A 116 -12.34 2.25 3.93
C ILE A 116 -12.42 3.75 3.56
N GLY A 117 -13.61 4.23 3.18
CA GLY A 117 -13.83 5.62 2.79
C GLY A 117 -13.26 5.96 1.41
N THR A 118 -12.72 7.17 1.26
CA THR A 118 -12.29 7.71 -0.03
C THR A 118 -10.85 7.35 -0.40
N ALA A 119 -10.37 6.17 -0.01
CA ALA A 119 -8.99 5.75 -0.23
C ALA A 119 -8.87 4.70 -1.36
N TYR A 120 -7.64 4.52 -1.85
CA TYR A 120 -7.23 3.44 -2.76
C TYR A 120 -8.14 3.25 -3.98
N GLY A 121 -8.87 2.13 -4.07
CA GLY A 121 -9.72 1.81 -5.21
C GLY A 121 -10.81 2.84 -5.49
N TYR A 122 -11.30 3.55 -4.46
CA TYR A 122 -12.21 4.68 -4.65
C TYR A 122 -11.56 5.78 -5.52
N ILE A 123 -10.31 6.16 -5.21
CA ILE A 123 -9.56 7.17 -5.98
C ILE A 123 -9.28 6.67 -7.41
N VAL A 124 -8.82 5.43 -7.53
CA VAL A 124 -8.54 4.80 -8.83
C VAL A 124 -9.76 4.86 -9.75
N LYS A 125 -10.94 4.52 -9.22
CA LYS A 125 -12.22 4.55 -9.94
C LYS A 125 -12.67 5.97 -10.24
N LYS A 126 -12.68 6.85 -9.22
CA LYS A 126 -13.18 8.23 -9.33
C LYS A 126 -12.47 9.03 -10.41
N TYR A 127 -11.16 8.87 -10.53
CA TYR A 127 -10.32 9.61 -11.49
C TYR A 127 -9.98 8.82 -12.75
N ASP A 128 -10.55 7.62 -12.90
CA ASP A 128 -10.33 6.74 -14.06
C ASP A 128 -8.84 6.47 -14.34
N LEU A 129 -8.08 6.25 -13.25
CA LEU A 129 -6.62 6.18 -13.33
C LEU A 129 -6.12 5.01 -14.17
N MET A 130 -6.81 3.85 -14.14
CA MET A 130 -6.40 2.67 -14.90
C MET A 130 -6.54 2.86 -16.40
N ASN A 131 -7.65 3.46 -16.88
CA ASN A 131 -7.81 3.73 -18.31
C ASN A 131 -6.82 4.81 -18.78
N LYS A 132 -6.58 5.83 -17.97
CA LYS A 132 -5.56 6.85 -18.26
C LYS A 132 -4.18 6.22 -18.37
N LEU A 133 -3.80 5.35 -17.42
CA LEU A 133 -2.53 4.62 -17.45
C LEU A 133 -2.41 3.75 -18.71
N LEU A 134 -3.42 2.93 -19.00
CA LEU A 134 -3.41 2.04 -20.16
C LEU A 134 -3.35 2.82 -21.48
N ASN A 135 -4.07 3.93 -21.60
CA ASN A 135 -4.03 4.79 -22.77
C ASN A 135 -2.65 5.43 -22.94
N SER A 136 -2.03 5.89 -21.85
CA SER A 136 -0.67 6.44 -21.90
C SER A 136 0.35 5.40 -22.33
N LEU A 137 0.29 4.18 -21.81
CA LEU A 137 1.16 3.08 -22.21
C LEU A 137 0.96 2.69 -23.68
N LYS A 138 -0.29 2.63 -24.17
CA LYS A 138 -0.60 2.32 -25.57
C LYS A 138 -0.10 3.38 -26.55
N ASN A 139 -0.06 4.63 -26.13
CA ASN A 139 0.33 5.77 -26.96
C ASN A 139 1.77 6.21 -26.73
N ASP A 140 2.57 5.39 -26.01
CA ASP A 140 3.98 5.68 -25.70
C ASP A 140 4.20 7.05 -25.01
N ILE A 141 3.20 7.48 -24.22
CA ILE A 141 3.25 8.74 -23.47
C ILE A 141 3.94 8.48 -22.13
N ASN A 142 4.77 9.43 -21.67
CA ASN A 142 5.44 9.34 -20.38
C ASN A 142 4.43 9.33 -19.22
N VAL A 143 4.33 8.24 -18.49
CA VAL A 143 3.28 7.95 -17.49
C VAL A 143 3.54 8.64 -16.15
N CYS A 144 4.74 9.17 -15.88
CA CYS A 144 5.05 9.86 -14.62
C CYS A 144 4.06 10.99 -14.29
N TRP A 145 3.44 11.57 -15.28
CA TRP A 145 2.45 12.63 -15.14
C TRP A 145 1.15 12.23 -14.43
N LEU A 146 0.77 10.97 -14.47
CA LEU A 146 -0.51 10.50 -13.93
C LEU A 146 -0.49 10.28 -12.42
N LEU A 147 0.70 10.12 -11.83
CA LEU A 147 0.86 9.80 -10.41
C LEU A 147 1.05 11.06 -9.54
N PHE A 148 1.40 12.20 -10.14
CA PHE A 148 1.81 13.42 -9.42
C PHE A 148 1.12 14.68 -9.91
N ASN A 149 -0.04 14.58 -10.55
CA ASN A 149 -0.78 15.77 -10.98
C ASN A 149 -1.42 16.44 -9.76
N GLU A 150 -1.08 17.69 -9.48
CA GLU A 150 -1.53 18.49 -8.33
C GLU A 150 -3.05 18.76 -8.30
N ASP A 151 -3.78 18.34 -9.34
CA ASP A 151 -5.23 18.50 -9.48
C ASP A 151 -6.05 17.31 -8.92
N LEU A 152 -5.42 16.45 -8.08
CA LEU A 152 -6.09 15.35 -7.36
C LEU A 152 -6.59 15.77 -5.99
#